data_011a64c8b7ae9914acf97e772b10b383
#
_entry.id   011a64c8b7ae9914acf97e772b10b383
#
_cell.length_a   1.000
_cell.length_b   1.000
_cell.length_c   1.000
_cell.angle_alpha   90.00
_cell.angle_beta   90.00
_cell.angle_gamma   90.00
#
_symmetry.space_group_name_H-M   'P 1'
#
loop_
_entity.id
_entity.type
_entity.pdbx_description
1 polymer ?
#
loop_
_entity_poly.entity_id
_entity_poly.type
_entity_poly.pdbx_seq_one_letter_code
_entity_poly.pdbx_strand_id
1 'polypeptide(L)'
;MTLGAYEVSLIVIVAINVMLALSLNIITGLCGQVSLGHAAFFGVGAYAAAVLARNGVPFAAVLPLAGLVGCAVGLLVGLASLRVRADFLAITTMGVGFVFVGFVRKQNWLGAEMGLSDIPDHGLGDVGFVLVSLAIVAAIVLLSVYIKRSWLGFGFAAVADDEDTSRTLGVDSAAYKLTAFVVGTFLAAVAGATYAYFTRFLVPGAFGFTISISILAMVIVGGVGSVWGVIVAAVVLTMLPEFVRVANDYKIFIYGVLLVLTMRFAPGGLAGLVDSLRRKGGGAA
;
A
#
# COMPACT_ATOMS: atom_id res chain seq x y z
N MET A 1 3.71 21.52 -23.23
CA MET A 1 2.69 20.43 -23.34
C MET A 1 1.79 20.55 -22.13
N THR A 2 0.55 20.95 -22.32
CA THR A 2 -0.48 20.93 -21.28
C THR A 2 -0.99 19.51 -21.19
N LEU A 3 -0.67 18.82 -20.10
CA LEU A 3 -1.25 17.51 -19.79
C LEU A 3 -2.78 17.68 -19.71
N GLY A 4 -3.55 16.84 -20.37
CA GLY A 4 -4.99 16.85 -20.23
C GLY A 4 -5.39 16.43 -18.80
N ALA A 5 -6.52 16.96 -18.29
CA ALA A 5 -7.01 16.62 -16.94
C ALA A 5 -7.17 15.11 -16.71
N TYR A 6 -7.48 14.36 -17.75
CA TYR A 6 -7.55 12.90 -17.73
C TYR A 6 -6.18 12.25 -17.51
N GLU A 7 -5.15 12.70 -18.22
CA GLU A 7 -3.78 12.18 -18.10
C GLU A 7 -3.21 12.44 -16.70
N VAL A 8 -3.45 13.64 -16.16
CA VAL A 8 -3.09 14.01 -14.78
C VAL A 8 -3.73 13.04 -13.78
N SER A 9 -5.04 12.83 -13.92
CA SER A 9 -5.78 11.93 -13.02
C SER A 9 -5.25 10.49 -13.08
N LEU A 10 -4.97 9.99 -14.27
CA LEU A 10 -4.45 8.65 -14.47
C LEU A 10 -3.06 8.47 -13.82
N ILE A 11 -2.15 9.42 -14.03
CA ILE A 11 -0.80 9.39 -13.46
C ILE A 11 -0.86 9.40 -11.93
N VAL A 12 -1.70 10.27 -11.33
CA VAL A 12 -1.82 10.37 -9.87
C VAL A 12 -2.41 9.09 -9.27
N ILE A 13 -3.45 8.51 -9.89
CA ILE A 13 -4.05 7.25 -9.41
C ILE A 13 -3.03 6.11 -9.49
N VAL A 14 -2.28 6.01 -10.58
CA VAL A 14 -1.19 5.02 -10.72
C VAL A 14 -0.12 5.24 -9.65
N ALA A 15 0.30 6.49 -9.40
CA ALA A 15 1.26 6.82 -8.37
C ALA A 15 0.79 6.36 -6.98
N ILE A 16 -0.47 6.66 -6.61
CA ILE A 16 -1.07 6.25 -5.34
C ILE A 16 -1.08 4.71 -5.19
N ASN A 17 -1.50 3.99 -6.23
CA ASN A 17 -1.52 2.53 -6.20
C ASN A 17 -0.11 1.92 -6.10
N VAL A 18 0.89 2.51 -6.75
CA VAL A 18 2.30 2.11 -6.60
C VAL A 18 2.79 2.34 -5.16
N MET A 19 2.48 3.51 -4.56
CA MET A 19 2.80 3.78 -3.15
C MET A 19 2.18 2.72 -2.23
N LEU A 20 0.88 2.41 -2.41
CA LEU A 20 0.15 1.42 -1.62
C LEU A 20 0.71 0.01 -1.80
N ALA A 21 0.99 -0.39 -3.03
CA ALA A 21 1.56 -1.70 -3.30
C ALA A 21 2.95 -1.87 -2.70
N LEU A 22 3.82 -0.84 -2.80
CA LEU A 22 5.15 -0.86 -2.18
C LEU A 22 5.08 -0.84 -0.65
N SER A 23 4.15 -0.08 -0.06
CA SER A 23 3.96 -0.04 1.39
C SER A 23 3.53 -1.42 1.94
N LEU A 24 2.60 -2.10 1.27
CA LEU A 24 2.21 -3.46 1.63
C LEU A 24 3.33 -4.47 1.36
N ASN A 25 4.11 -4.27 0.28
CA ASN A 25 5.25 -5.15 -0.04
C ASN A 25 6.33 -5.15 1.05
N ILE A 26 6.50 -4.05 1.81
CA ILE A 26 7.41 -4.05 2.97
C ILE A 26 6.88 -4.98 4.07
N ILE A 27 5.58 -4.95 4.36
CA ILE A 27 4.96 -5.78 5.40
C ILE A 27 4.88 -7.25 4.95
N THR A 28 4.24 -7.48 3.80
CA THR A 28 3.94 -8.83 3.32
C THR A 28 5.10 -9.41 2.52
N GLY A 29 5.76 -8.60 1.69
CA GLY A 29 6.77 -9.08 0.77
C GLY A 29 8.14 -9.26 1.39
N LEU A 30 8.59 -8.35 2.24
CA LEU A 30 9.91 -8.41 2.85
C LEU A 30 9.89 -9.14 4.21
N CYS A 31 8.84 -8.97 5.01
CA CYS A 31 8.74 -9.50 6.37
C CYS A 31 7.76 -10.69 6.52
N GLY A 32 7.11 -11.13 5.44
CA GLY A 32 6.23 -12.30 5.42
C GLY A 32 4.89 -12.14 6.14
N GLN A 33 4.50 -10.93 6.57
CA GLN A 33 3.28 -10.69 7.32
C GLN A 33 2.11 -10.40 6.38
N VAL A 34 1.22 -11.35 6.15
CA VAL A 34 0.04 -11.13 5.29
C VAL A 34 -0.94 -10.19 5.98
N SER A 35 -1.27 -9.06 5.32
CA SER A 35 -2.25 -8.08 5.81
C SER A 35 -3.37 -7.88 4.80
N LEU A 36 -4.62 -8.08 5.27
CA LEU A 36 -5.86 -7.83 4.50
C LEU A 36 -6.58 -6.53 4.93
N GLY A 37 -6.00 -5.77 5.86
CA GLY A 37 -6.55 -4.52 6.36
C GLY A 37 -5.79 -3.27 5.88
N HIS A 38 -4.95 -3.37 4.85
CA HIS A 38 -4.05 -2.29 4.46
C HIS A 38 -4.78 -1.01 4.02
N ALA A 39 -5.98 -1.16 3.43
CA ALA A 39 -6.85 -0.04 3.08
C ALA A 39 -7.30 0.79 4.29
N ALA A 40 -7.34 0.22 5.51
CA ALA A 40 -7.63 1.00 6.71
C ALA A 40 -6.54 2.04 7.00
N PHE A 41 -5.27 1.68 6.88
CA PHE A 41 -4.15 2.61 7.11
C PHE A 41 -4.06 3.67 6.01
N PHE A 42 -4.39 3.31 4.78
CA PHE A 42 -4.63 4.25 3.69
C PHE A 42 -5.73 5.24 4.04
N GLY A 43 -6.86 4.76 4.56
CA GLY A 43 -7.98 5.58 5.03
C GLY A 43 -7.62 6.46 6.22
N VAL A 44 -6.92 5.92 7.23
CA VAL A 44 -6.43 6.70 8.39
C VAL A 44 -5.60 7.89 7.89
N GLY A 45 -4.67 7.68 6.95
CA GLY A 45 -3.87 8.75 6.38
C GLY A 45 -4.70 9.77 5.62
N ALA A 46 -5.68 9.32 4.82
CA ALA A 46 -6.55 10.20 4.06
C ALA A 46 -7.42 11.10 4.96
N TYR A 47 -8.07 10.53 5.97
CA TYR A 47 -8.89 11.29 6.92
C TYR A 47 -8.05 12.19 7.83
N ALA A 48 -6.87 11.73 8.28
CA ALA A 48 -5.94 12.56 9.03
C ALA A 48 -5.49 13.78 8.21
N ALA A 49 -5.14 13.56 6.95
CA ALA A 49 -4.78 14.66 6.04
C ALA A 49 -5.92 15.64 5.82
N ALA A 50 -7.14 15.16 5.62
CA ALA A 50 -8.31 16.00 5.44
C ALA A 50 -8.58 16.87 6.67
N VAL A 51 -8.50 16.29 7.88
CA VAL A 51 -8.69 17.04 9.13
C VAL A 51 -7.59 18.08 9.34
N LEU A 52 -6.31 17.72 9.11
CA LEU A 52 -5.18 18.64 9.23
C LEU A 52 -5.29 19.80 8.23
N ALA A 53 -5.65 19.48 6.97
CA ALA A 53 -5.81 20.50 5.93
C ALA A 53 -6.93 21.48 6.26
N ARG A 54 -8.07 21.02 6.76
CA ARG A 54 -9.19 21.88 7.20
C ARG A 54 -8.82 22.79 8.38
N ASN A 55 -7.87 22.38 9.21
CA ASN A 55 -7.32 23.18 10.31
C ASN A 55 -6.21 24.14 9.83
N GLY A 56 -6.00 24.30 8.54
CA GLY A 56 -5.05 25.28 7.97
C GLY A 56 -3.59 24.83 7.99
N VAL A 57 -3.31 23.54 8.21
CA VAL A 57 -1.94 23.01 8.13
C VAL A 57 -1.49 23.03 6.66
N PRO A 58 -0.30 23.57 6.34
CA PRO A 58 0.19 23.64 4.97
C PRO A 58 0.43 22.23 4.38
N PHE A 59 0.17 22.06 3.07
CA PHE A 59 0.25 20.79 2.35
C PHE A 59 1.54 19.99 2.63
N ALA A 60 2.70 20.65 2.60
CA ALA A 60 3.99 20.01 2.84
C ALA A 60 4.12 19.37 4.24
N ALA A 61 3.45 19.94 5.25
CA ALA A 61 3.44 19.41 6.61
C ALA A 61 2.37 18.34 6.81
N VAL A 62 1.26 18.39 6.07
CA VAL A 62 0.17 17.41 6.18
C VAL A 62 0.63 16.01 5.80
N LEU A 63 1.45 15.86 4.76
CA LEU A 63 1.93 14.55 4.29
C LEU A 63 2.69 13.77 5.39
N PRO A 64 3.76 14.32 6.00
CA PRO A 64 4.46 13.61 7.07
C PRO A 64 3.62 13.45 8.34
N LEU A 65 2.79 14.44 8.70
CA LEU A 65 1.92 14.33 9.88
C LEU A 65 0.86 13.24 9.72
N ALA A 66 0.22 13.13 8.55
CA ALA A 66 -0.71 12.05 8.25
C ALA A 66 0.01 10.69 8.28
N GLY A 67 1.25 10.63 7.77
CA GLY A 67 2.12 9.46 7.89
C GLY A 67 2.37 9.07 9.35
N LEU A 68 2.67 10.04 10.24
CA LEU A 68 2.86 9.80 11.67
C LEU A 68 1.59 9.30 12.36
N VAL A 69 0.41 9.81 11.99
CA VAL A 69 -0.88 9.27 12.50
C VAL A 69 -1.05 7.82 12.06
N GLY A 70 -0.77 7.50 10.78
CA GLY A 70 -0.79 6.13 10.28
C GLY A 70 0.22 5.22 10.99
N CYS A 71 1.41 5.73 11.29
CA CYS A 71 2.44 5.07 12.09
C CYS A 71 1.94 4.75 13.51
N ALA A 72 1.32 5.71 14.19
CA ALA A 72 0.79 5.52 15.55
C ALA A 72 -0.32 4.46 15.58
N VAL A 73 -1.28 4.52 14.64
CA VAL A 73 -2.34 3.50 14.52
C VAL A 73 -1.72 2.15 14.13
N GLY A 74 -0.75 2.16 13.20
CA GLY A 74 0.00 0.96 12.80
C GLY A 74 0.77 0.34 13.96
N LEU A 75 1.37 1.14 14.84
CA LEU A 75 2.03 0.67 16.06
C LEU A 75 1.04 -0.03 16.99
N LEU A 76 -0.12 0.58 17.25
CA LEU A 76 -1.15 -0.01 18.12
C LEU A 76 -1.65 -1.36 17.56
N VAL A 77 -1.98 -1.41 16.27
CA VAL A 77 -2.43 -2.63 15.62
C VAL A 77 -1.30 -3.65 15.52
N GLY A 78 -0.08 -3.22 15.22
CA GLY A 78 1.12 -4.05 15.18
C GLY A 78 1.41 -4.73 16.52
N LEU A 79 1.36 -3.99 17.62
CA LEU A 79 1.53 -4.54 18.98
C LEU A 79 0.45 -5.58 19.31
N ALA A 80 -0.81 -5.30 18.93
CA ALA A 80 -1.89 -6.27 19.10
C ALA A 80 -1.66 -7.53 18.24
N SER A 81 -1.13 -7.36 17.03
CA SER A 81 -0.88 -8.44 16.07
C SER A 81 0.26 -9.39 16.51
N LEU A 82 1.24 -8.91 17.28
CA LEU A 82 2.32 -9.75 17.83
C LEU A 82 1.82 -10.89 18.74
N ARG A 83 0.62 -10.73 19.33
CA ARG A 83 -0.02 -11.76 20.15
C ARG A 83 -0.79 -12.80 19.34
N VAL A 84 -0.91 -12.59 18.05
CA VAL A 84 -1.67 -13.45 17.13
C VAL A 84 -0.68 -14.26 16.30
N ARG A 85 -0.98 -15.56 16.08
CA ARG A 85 -0.16 -16.42 15.21
C ARG A 85 -0.20 -15.87 13.79
N ALA A 86 0.88 -16.07 13.04
CA ALA A 86 1.04 -15.55 11.67
C ALA A 86 -0.16 -15.87 10.75
N ASP A 87 -0.73 -17.07 10.87
CA ASP A 87 -1.87 -17.53 10.08
C ASP A 87 -3.16 -16.71 10.33
N PHE A 88 -3.33 -16.19 11.55
CA PHE A 88 -4.50 -15.38 11.92
C PHE A 88 -4.31 -13.88 11.73
N LEU A 89 -3.11 -13.44 11.41
CA LEU A 89 -2.80 -12.01 11.23
C LEU A 89 -3.63 -11.38 10.10
N ALA A 90 -3.81 -12.11 9.00
CA ALA A 90 -4.63 -11.66 7.87
C ALA A 90 -6.08 -11.38 8.29
N ILE A 91 -6.67 -12.27 9.10
CA ILE A 91 -8.05 -12.13 9.60
C ILE A 91 -8.13 -10.96 10.59
N THR A 92 -7.13 -10.83 11.49
CA THR A 92 -7.08 -9.74 12.46
C THR A 92 -6.99 -8.38 11.77
N THR A 93 -6.12 -8.24 10.78
CA THR A 93 -5.98 -6.98 10.02
C THR A 93 -7.21 -6.68 9.17
N MET A 94 -7.88 -7.69 8.63
CA MET A 94 -9.19 -7.53 7.97
C MET A 94 -10.24 -6.97 8.95
N GLY A 95 -10.27 -7.49 10.19
CA GLY A 95 -11.11 -6.95 11.27
C GLY A 95 -10.84 -5.48 11.55
N VAL A 96 -9.57 -5.06 11.57
CA VAL A 96 -9.18 -3.64 11.70
C VAL A 96 -9.78 -2.81 10.56
N GLY A 97 -9.80 -3.34 9.34
CA GLY A 97 -10.44 -2.68 8.18
C GLY A 97 -11.92 -2.40 8.41
N PHE A 98 -12.66 -3.39 8.90
CA PHE A 98 -14.09 -3.22 9.22
C PHE A 98 -14.32 -2.25 10.38
N VAL A 99 -13.50 -2.32 11.44
CA VAL A 99 -13.55 -1.38 12.57
C VAL A 99 -13.31 0.05 12.09
N PHE A 100 -12.32 0.29 11.25
CA PHE A 100 -12.02 1.60 10.69
C PHE A 100 -13.22 2.17 9.90
N VAL A 101 -13.75 1.41 8.95
CA VAL A 101 -14.90 1.84 8.13
C VAL A 101 -16.13 2.08 9.01
N GLY A 102 -16.41 1.18 9.96
CA GLY A 102 -17.53 1.31 10.90
C GLY A 102 -17.38 2.52 11.83
N PHE A 103 -16.16 2.81 12.29
CA PHE A 103 -15.85 3.98 13.11
C PHE A 103 -16.11 5.28 12.33
N VAL A 104 -15.54 5.40 11.13
CA VAL A 104 -15.69 6.62 10.31
C VAL A 104 -17.14 6.90 9.98
N ARG A 105 -17.93 5.86 9.64
CA ARG A 105 -19.37 5.99 9.34
C ARG A 105 -20.20 6.58 10.49
N LYS A 106 -19.76 6.39 11.72
CA LYS A 106 -20.48 6.91 12.91
C LYS A 106 -20.01 8.29 13.36
N GLN A 107 -18.88 8.80 12.82
CA GLN A 107 -18.31 10.06 13.26
C GLN A 107 -18.81 11.22 12.41
N ASN A 108 -19.71 12.04 12.93
CA ASN A 108 -20.26 13.20 12.22
C ASN A 108 -19.16 14.22 11.82
N TRP A 109 -18.12 14.37 12.62
CA TRP A 109 -17.01 15.31 12.34
C TRP A 109 -16.09 14.82 11.20
N LEU A 110 -16.20 13.53 10.81
CA LEU A 110 -15.53 12.93 9.64
C LEU A 110 -16.48 12.82 8.45
N GLY A 111 -17.68 13.42 8.51
CA GLY A 111 -18.67 13.38 7.44
C GLY A 111 -19.58 12.14 7.45
N ALA A 112 -19.43 11.22 8.39
CA ALA A 112 -20.20 10.00 8.55
C ALA A 112 -20.34 9.21 7.22
N GLU A 113 -21.56 8.78 6.86
CA GLU A 113 -21.82 8.05 5.60
C GLU A 113 -21.81 8.95 4.36
N MET A 114 -22.08 10.26 4.53
CA MET A 114 -22.10 11.22 3.42
C MET A 114 -20.71 11.55 2.88
N GLY A 115 -19.66 11.25 3.66
CA GLY A 115 -18.29 11.54 3.30
C GLY A 115 -17.83 12.93 3.76
N LEU A 116 -16.52 13.14 3.72
CA LEU A 116 -15.85 14.38 4.11
C LEU A 116 -15.49 15.17 2.86
N SER A 117 -16.10 16.36 2.72
CA SER A 117 -15.81 17.38 1.69
C SER A 117 -14.96 18.52 2.26
N ASP A 118 -14.79 19.58 1.49
CA ASP A 118 -14.13 20.84 1.88
C ASP A 118 -12.64 20.68 2.23
N ILE A 119 -11.94 19.77 1.53
CA ILE A 119 -10.50 19.66 1.62
C ILE A 119 -9.88 20.78 0.79
N PRO A 120 -9.06 21.67 1.40
CA PRO A 120 -8.44 22.79 0.70
C PRO A 120 -7.58 22.33 -0.48
N ASP A 121 -7.41 23.21 -1.45
CA ASP A 121 -6.48 22.96 -2.55
C ASP A 121 -5.04 22.92 -2.05
N HIS A 122 -4.23 22.07 -2.69
CA HIS A 122 -2.79 21.98 -2.43
C HIS A 122 -2.00 23.21 -2.96
N GLY A 123 -2.59 24.07 -3.79
CA GLY A 123 -1.98 25.31 -4.31
C GLY A 123 -0.84 25.13 -5.32
N LEU A 124 -0.57 23.90 -5.78
CA LEU A 124 0.56 23.58 -6.67
C LEU A 124 0.18 23.54 -8.15
N GLY A 125 -1.11 23.63 -8.47
CA GLY A 125 -1.64 23.34 -9.81
C GLY A 125 -1.46 21.88 -10.21
N ASP A 126 -2.08 21.45 -11.31
CA ASP A 126 -2.16 20.04 -11.72
C ASP A 126 -0.79 19.42 -11.98
N VAL A 127 0.08 20.13 -12.73
CA VAL A 127 1.44 19.64 -13.05
C VAL A 127 2.30 19.56 -11.80
N GLY A 128 2.20 20.56 -10.91
CA GLY A 128 2.94 20.58 -9.64
C GLY A 128 2.56 19.40 -8.75
N PHE A 129 1.28 19.06 -8.67
CA PHE A 129 0.79 17.94 -7.88
C PHE A 129 1.25 16.59 -8.44
N VAL A 130 1.26 16.42 -9.78
CA VAL A 130 1.83 15.24 -10.44
C VAL A 130 3.31 15.09 -10.08
N LEU A 131 4.11 16.15 -10.18
CA LEU A 131 5.53 16.11 -9.86
C LEU A 131 5.78 15.72 -8.40
N VAL A 132 5.02 16.28 -7.46
CA VAL A 132 5.12 15.92 -6.04
C VAL A 132 4.71 14.47 -5.82
N SER A 133 3.63 14.00 -6.43
CA SER A 133 3.20 12.59 -6.32
C SER A 133 4.27 11.64 -6.85
N LEU A 134 4.89 11.93 -7.99
CA LEU A 134 5.99 11.15 -8.54
C LEU A 134 7.26 11.22 -7.67
N ALA A 135 7.55 12.37 -7.05
CA ALA A 135 8.67 12.50 -6.12
C ALA A 135 8.46 11.64 -4.86
N ILE A 136 7.22 11.57 -4.34
CA ILE A 136 6.88 10.68 -3.22
C ILE A 136 7.04 9.21 -3.64
N VAL A 137 6.55 8.82 -4.82
CA VAL A 137 6.78 7.46 -5.36
C VAL A 137 8.28 7.15 -5.41
N ALA A 138 9.07 8.05 -5.99
CA ALA A 138 10.52 7.87 -6.09
C ALA A 138 11.18 7.71 -4.70
N ALA A 139 10.77 8.52 -3.73
CA ALA A 139 11.25 8.40 -2.35
C ALA A 139 10.88 7.04 -1.72
N ILE A 140 9.64 6.55 -1.93
CA ILE A 140 9.19 5.24 -1.43
C ILE A 140 9.93 4.11 -2.13
N VAL A 141 10.18 4.21 -3.44
CA VAL A 141 10.99 3.23 -4.18
C VAL A 141 12.41 3.16 -3.64
N LEU A 142 13.06 4.32 -3.47
CA LEU A 142 14.42 4.40 -2.93
C LEU A 142 14.47 3.82 -1.51
N LEU A 143 13.51 4.17 -0.66
CA LEU A 143 13.40 3.62 0.68
C LEU A 143 13.19 2.09 0.66
N SER A 144 12.32 1.57 -0.19
CA SER A 144 12.07 0.13 -0.32
C SER A 144 13.31 -0.63 -0.79
N VAL A 145 14.05 -0.07 -1.76
CA VAL A 145 15.32 -0.65 -2.23
C VAL A 145 16.39 -0.57 -1.14
N TYR A 146 16.48 0.55 -0.43
CA TYR A 146 17.40 0.73 0.70
C TYR A 146 17.11 -0.27 1.82
N ILE A 147 15.85 -0.40 2.25
CA ILE A 147 15.44 -1.37 3.28
C ILE A 147 15.81 -2.79 2.84
N LYS A 148 15.47 -3.17 1.61
CA LYS A 148 15.77 -4.52 1.10
C LYS A 148 17.26 -4.86 1.11
N ARG A 149 18.14 -3.88 0.90
CA ARG A 149 19.60 -4.06 0.87
C ARG A 149 20.27 -3.79 2.21
N SER A 150 19.55 -3.27 3.17
CA SER A 150 20.06 -2.91 4.50
C SER A 150 20.04 -4.11 5.45
N TRP A 151 20.63 -3.93 6.62
CA TRP A 151 20.56 -4.88 7.72
C TRP A 151 19.11 -5.20 8.15
N LEU A 152 18.20 -4.22 8.05
CA LEU A 152 16.78 -4.44 8.31
C LEU A 152 16.17 -5.46 7.32
N GLY A 153 16.55 -5.39 6.05
CA GLY A 153 16.07 -6.32 5.03
C GLY A 153 16.52 -7.76 5.27
N PHE A 154 17.74 -7.96 5.73
CA PHE A 154 18.20 -9.30 6.13
C PHE A 154 17.42 -9.84 7.34
N GLY A 155 17.16 -9.00 8.34
CA GLY A 155 16.31 -9.39 9.48
C GLY A 155 14.87 -9.70 9.07
N PHE A 156 14.29 -8.92 8.17
CA PHE A 156 12.96 -9.19 7.62
C PHE A 156 12.92 -10.53 6.88
N ALA A 157 13.90 -10.79 6.01
CA ALA A 157 13.98 -12.04 5.26
C ALA A 157 14.13 -13.25 6.19
N ALA A 158 14.97 -13.17 7.21
CA ALA A 158 15.12 -14.23 8.20
C ALA A 158 13.81 -14.56 8.90
N VAL A 159 13.07 -13.52 9.34
CA VAL A 159 11.76 -13.69 9.99
C VAL A 159 10.70 -14.23 9.03
N ALA A 160 10.76 -13.82 7.74
CA ALA A 160 9.84 -14.29 6.71
C ALA A 160 10.07 -15.76 6.33
N ASP A 161 11.31 -16.23 6.35
CA ASP A 161 11.67 -17.62 6.03
C ASP A 161 11.22 -18.58 7.14
N ASP A 162 11.62 -18.33 8.39
CA ASP A 162 11.22 -19.11 9.56
C ASP A 162 11.37 -18.29 10.85
N GLU A 163 10.24 -17.96 11.45
CA GLU A 163 10.19 -17.14 12.67
C GLU A 163 10.80 -17.86 13.88
N ASP A 164 10.53 -19.18 14.02
CA ASP A 164 10.98 -19.93 15.18
C ASP A 164 12.49 -20.18 15.11
N THR A 165 13.00 -20.53 13.92
CA THR A 165 14.44 -20.65 13.69
C THR A 165 15.16 -19.33 13.91
N SER A 166 14.62 -18.20 13.43
CA SER A 166 15.19 -16.87 13.63
C SER A 166 15.31 -16.51 15.11
N ARG A 167 14.31 -16.82 15.91
CA ARG A 167 14.34 -16.63 17.37
C ARG A 167 15.44 -17.44 18.06
N THR A 168 15.66 -18.68 17.64
CA THR A 168 16.73 -19.52 18.22
C THR A 168 18.13 -18.98 17.92
N LEU A 169 18.27 -18.25 16.79
CA LEU A 169 19.50 -17.56 16.41
C LEU A 169 19.67 -16.17 17.04
N GLY A 170 18.75 -15.76 17.93
CA GLY A 170 18.80 -14.49 18.66
C GLY A 170 18.23 -13.29 17.91
N VAL A 171 17.50 -13.51 16.79
CA VAL A 171 16.80 -12.43 16.09
C VAL A 171 15.51 -12.09 16.82
N ASP A 172 15.31 -10.82 17.19
CA ASP A 172 14.06 -10.34 17.78
C ASP A 172 12.97 -10.21 16.72
N SER A 173 12.31 -11.33 16.42
CA SER A 173 11.25 -11.40 15.40
C SER A 173 10.10 -10.41 15.67
N ALA A 174 9.80 -10.12 16.95
CA ALA A 174 8.75 -9.18 17.32
C ALA A 174 9.12 -7.75 16.90
N ALA A 175 10.35 -7.31 17.18
CA ALA A 175 10.84 -5.99 16.81
C ALA A 175 10.88 -5.82 15.29
N TYR A 176 11.33 -6.82 14.53
CA TYR A 176 11.35 -6.78 13.07
C TYR A 176 9.94 -6.73 12.47
N LYS A 177 9.02 -7.56 12.94
CA LYS A 177 7.62 -7.55 12.53
C LYS A 177 6.97 -6.20 12.77
N LEU A 178 7.14 -5.65 13.98
CA LEU A 178 6.59 -4.36 14.35
C LEU A 178 7.17 -3.24 13.48
N THR A 179 8.48 -3.24 13.24
CA THR A 179 9.15 -2.24 12.41
C THR A 179 8.63 -2.27 10.97
N ALA A 180 8.51 -3.47 10.36
CA ALA A 180 7.95 -3.60 9.02
C ALA A 180 6.52 -3.06 8.95
N PHE A 181 5.70 -3.38 9.95
CA PHE A 181 4.31 -2.95 10.04
C PHE A 181 4.20 -1.43 10.17
N VAL A 182 4.97 -0.82 11.07
CA VAL A 182 5.00 0.62 11.31
C VAL A 182 5.47 1.39 10.08
N VAL A 183 6.54 0.95 9.43
CA VAL A 183 7.04 1.58 8.19
C VAL A 183 6.00 1.45 7.07
N GLY A 184 5.42 0.27 6.87
CA GLY A 184 4.41 0.06 5.85
C GLY A 184 3.16 0.91 6.07
N THR A 185 2.65 0.98 7.31
CA THR A 185 1.47 1.80 7.63
C THR A 185 1.73 3.31 7.52
N PHE A 186 2.94 3.77 7.85
CA PHE A 186 3.38 5.14 7.58
C PHE A 186 3.27 5.48 6.09
N LEU A 187 3.82 4.63 5.23
CA LEU A 187 3.81 4.85 3.77
C LEU A 187 2.39 4.75 3.19
N ALA A 188 1.58 3.82 3.68
CA ALA A 188 0.16 3.74 3.29
C ALA A 188 -0.61 5.01 3.66
N ALA A 189 -0.34 5.59 4.83
CA ALA A 189 -0.96 6.83 5.27
C ALA A 189 -0.50 8.03 4.43
N VAL A 190 0.76 8.09 4.02
CA VAL A 190 1.26 9.12 3.07
C VAL A 190 0.54 9.00 1.72
N ALA A 191 0.35 7.78 1.20
CA ALA A 191 -0.45 7.56 0.00
C ALA A 191 -1.91 8.03 0.21
N GLY A 192 -2.48 7.80 1.41
CA GLY A 192 -3.79 8.29 1.80
C GLY A 192 -3.90 9.81 1.81
N ALA A 193 -2.90 10.48 2.35
CA ALA A 193 -2.84 11.93 2.32
C ALA A 193 -2.78 12.49 0.89
N THR A 194 -2.00 11.87 0.02
CA THR A 194 -1.94 12.22 -1.41
C THR A 194 -3.30 12.01 -2.08
N TYR A 195 -3.99 10.90 -1.78
CA TYR A 195 -5.33 10.62 -2.29
C TYR A 195 -6.37 11.65 -1.83
N ALA A 196 -6.32 12.07 -0.56
CA ALA A 196 -7.25 13.06 -0.01
C ALA A 196 -7.19 14.40 -0.75
N TYR A 197 -5.98 14.88 -1.04
CA TYR A 197 -5.80 16.11 -1.81
C TYR A 197 -6.16 15.96 -3.29
N PHE A 198 -5.99 14.75 -3.84
CA PHE A 198 -6.36 14.48 -5.22
C PHE A 198 -7.88 14.47 -5.40
N THR A 199 -8.60 13.71 -4.57
CA THR A 199 -10.06 13.54 -4.71
C THR A 199 -10.86 14.69 -4.11
N ARG A 200 -10.31 15.36 -3.08
CA ARG A 200 -10.97 16.40 -2.28
C ARG A 200 -12.31 16.00 -1.66
N PHE A 201 -12.66 14.73 -1.80
CA PHE A 201 -13.86 14.15 -1.25
C PHE A 201 -13.59 12.71 -0.83
N LEU A 202 -13.85 12.39 0.44
CA LEU A 202 -13.56 11.10 1.02
C LEU A 202 -14.85 10.41 1.47
N VAL A 203 -15.11 9.21 0.95
CA VAL A 203 -16.20 8.36 1.41
C VAL A 203 -15.65 7.13 2.14
N PRO A 204 -16.27 6.69 3.26
CA PRO A 204 -15.77 5.54 4.02
C PRO A 204 -15.66 4.27 3.20
N GLY A 205 -16.55 4.07 2.22
CA GLY A 205 -16.57 2.91 1.34
C GLY A 205 -15.34 2.76 0.44
N ALA A 206 -14.64 3.88 0.13
CA ALA A 206 -13.42 3.87 -0.68
C ALA A 206 -12.22 3.21 0.04
N PHE A 207 -12.32 2.92 1.34
CA PHE A 207 -11.27 2.30 2.16
C PHE A 207 -11.65 0.91 2.64
N GLY A 208 -12.59 0.27 1.94
CA GLY A 208 -13.12 -1.05 2.29
C GLY A 208 -12.18 -2.20 1.95
N PHE A 209 -12.59 -3.39 2.35
CA PHE A 209 -11.86 -4.65 2.15
C PHE A 209 -11.48 -4.92 0.69
N THR A 210 -12.32 -4.54 -0.27
CA THR A 210 -12.06 -4.68 -1.71
C THR A 210 -10.76 -3.99 -2.14
N ILE A 211 -10.47 -2.82 -1.59
CA ILE A 211 -9.23 -2.10 -1.89
C ILE A 211 -8.02 -2.84 -1.30
N SER A 212 -8.13 -3.39 -0.09
CA SER A 212 -7.06 -4.22 0.49
C SER A 212 -6.73 -5.44 -0.39
N ILE A 213 -7.74 -6.12 -0.93
CA ILE A 213 -7.54 -7.23 -1.88
C ILE A 213 -6.86 -6.74 -3.16
N SER A 214 -7.27 -5.59 -3.69
CA SER A 214 -6.66 -5.04 -4.91
C SER A 214 -5.16 -4.73 -4.70
N ILE A 215 -4.80 -4.13 -3.55
CA ILE A 215 -3.41 -3.85 -3.20
C ILE A 215 -2.62 -5.16 -3.02
N LEU A 216 -3.20 -6.16 -2.35
CA LEU A 216 -2.57 -7.46 -2.18
C LEU A 216 -2.36 -8.18 -3.53
N ALA A 217 -3.33 -8.08 -4.44
CA ALA A 217 -3.21 -8.62 -5.80
C ALA A 217 -2.02 -8.01 -6.55
N MET A 218 -1.81 -6.68 -6.44
CA MET A 218 -0.66 -6.01 -7.04
C MET A 218 0.68 -6.55 -6.49
N VAL A 219 0.76 -6.83 -5.20
CA VAL A 219 1.97 -7.38 -4.56
C VAL A 219 2.22 -8.82 -5.00
N ILE A 220 1.20 -9.69 -4.99
CA ILE A 220 1.36 -11.11 -5.34
C ILE A 220 1.65 -11.26 -6.84
N VAL A 221 0.90 -10.58 -7.70
CA VAL A 221 1.12 -10.62 -9.17
C VAL A 221 2.49 -10.06 -9.52
N GLY A 222 2.93 -8.99 -8.83
CA GLY A 222 4.25 -8.41 -9.02
C GLY A 222 5.40 -9.32 -8.61
N GLY A 223 5.14 -10.15 -7.61
CA GLY A 223 6.12 -11.02 -6.96
C GLY A 223 6.48 -10.50 -5.57
N VAL A 224 6.07 -11.28 -4.58
CA VAL A 224 6.26 -10.99 -3.14
C VAL A 224 7.74 -10.69 -2.86
N GLY A 225 8.03 -9.54 -2.23
CA GLY A 225 9.39 -9.10 -1.92
C GLY A 225 10.16 -8.47 -3.10
N SER A 226 9.59 -8.39 -4.31
CA SER A 226 10.19 -7.73 -5.46
C SER A 226 9.71 -6.30 -5.59
N VAL A 227 10.62 -5.31 -5.44
CA VAL A 227 10.26 -3.89 -5.59
C VAL A 227 9.83 -3.59 -7.03
N TRP A 228 10.62 -4.00 -8.02
CA TRP A 228 10.36 -3.71 -9.42
C TRP A 228 9.15 -4.46 -9.99
N GLY A 229 8.99 -5.73 -9.64
CA GLY A 229 7.83 -6.52 -10.06
C GLY A 229 6.52 -5.93 -9.54
N VAL A 230 6.50 -5.49 -8.27
CA VAL A 230 5.32 -4.86 -7.65
C VAL A 230 4.98 -3.53 -8.31
N ILE A 231 5.98 -2.71 -8.68
CA ILE A 231 5.74 -1.46 -9.42
C ILE A 231 5.06 -1.76 -10.77
N VAL A 232 5.61 -2.70 -11.54
CA VAL A 232 5.04 -3.06 -12.85
C VAL A 232 3.62 -3.60 -12.69
N ALA A 233 3.39 -4.49 -11.73
CA ALA A 233 2.05 -5.04 -11.47
C ALA A 233 1.06 -3.95 -11.04
N ALA A 234 1.47 -3.02 -10.17
CA ALA A 234 0.62 -1.92 -9.74
C ALA A 234 0.23 -1.01 -10.91
N VAL A 235 1.16 -0.67 -11.79
CA VAL A 235 0.89 0.10 -13.01
C VAL A 235 -0.09 -0.65 -13.92
N VAL A 236 0.22 -1.91 -14.27
CA VAL A 236 -0.59 -2.72 -15.20
C VAL A 236 -2.00 -2.94 -14.64
N LEU A 237 -2.13 -3.36 -13.39
CA LEU A 237 -3.44 -3.63 -12.78
C LEU A 237 -4.27 -2.36 -12.55
N THR A 238 -3.63 -1.21 -12.37
CA THR A 238 -4.34 0.08 -12.28
C THR A 238 -4.84 0.54 -13.64
N MET A 239 -4.06 0.32 -14.70
CA MET A 239 -4.41 0.73 -16.05
C MET A 239 -5.38 -0.25 -16.75
N LEU A 240 -5.41 -1.51 -16.33
CA LEU A 240 -6.23 -2.55 -16.96
C LEU A 240 -7.72 -2.18 -17.07
N PRO A 241 -8.41 -1.69 -16.03
CA PRO A 241 -9.82 -1.29 -16.14
C PRO A 241 -10.06 -0.10 -17.06
N GLU A 242 -9.03 0.74 -17.26
CA GLU A 242 -9.10 1.93 -18.08
C GLU A 242 -9.10 1.58 -19.58
N PHE A 243 -8.27 0.60 -19.97
CA PHE A 243 -8.20 0.13 -21.36
C PHE A 243 -9.36 -0.81 -21.73
N VAL A 244 -9.91 -1.53 -20.79
CA VAL A 244 -10.96 -2.53 -21.02
C VAL A 244 -12.17 -2.17 -20.16
N ARG A 245 -13.15 -1.46 -20.73
CA ARG A 245 -14.36 -1.02 -20.00
C ARG A 245 -15.09 -2.17 -19.30
N VAL A 246 -15.16 -3.34 -19.94
CA VAL A 246 -15.73 -4.55 -19.34
C VAL A 246 -14.97 -5.00 -18.10
N ALA A 247 -13.66 -4.74 -18.03
CA ALA A 247 -12.85 -5.10 -16.87
C ALA A 247 -13.20 -4.27 -15.61
N ASN A 248 -13.80 -3.09 -15.77
CA ASN A 248 -14.19 -2.27 -14.63
C ASN A 248 -15.33 -2.92 -13.82
N ASP A 249 -16.33 -3.47 -14.50
CA ASP A 249 -17.47 -4.15 -13.86
C ASP A 249 -17.05 -5.47 -13.19
N TYR A 250 -16.06 -6.16 -13.75
CA TYR A 250 -15.52 -7.44 -13.27
C TYR A 250 -14.18 -7.32 -12.54
N LYS A 251 -13.78 -6.12 -12.10
CA LYS A 251 -12.46 -5.85 -11.50
C LYS A 251 -12.09 -6.82 -10.39
N ILE A 252 -12.99 -7.07 -9.45
CA ILE A 252 -12.76 -7.97 -8.31
C ILE A 252 -12.58 -9.40 -8.79
N PHE A 253 -13.41 -9.84 -9.74
CA PHE A 253 -13.33 -11.18 -10.34
C PHE A 253 -12.00 -11.38 -11.07
N ILE A 254 -11.60 -10.41 -11.91
CA ILE A 254 -10.33 -10.44 -12.65
C ILE A 254 -9.16 -10.51 -11.68
N TYR A 255 -9.15 -9.70 -10.61
CA TYR A 255 -8.09 -9.74 -9.61
C TYR A 255 -8.04 -11.07 -8.88
N GLY A 256 -9.19 -11.65 -8.53
CA GLY A 256 -9.26 -12.98 -7.93
C GLY A 256 -8.72 -14.08 -8.84
N VAL A 257 -9.10 -14.07 -10.12
CA VAL A 257 -8.59 -15.02 -11.12
C VAL A 257 -7.07 -14.84 -11.31
N LEU A 258 -6.59 -13.61 -11.44
CA LEU A 258 -5.15 -13.33 -11.56
C LEU A 258 -4.37 -13.82 -10.34
N LEU A 259 -4.89 -13.63 -9.12
CA LEU A 259 -4.29 -14.16 -7.91
C LEU A 259 -4.13 -15.68 -7.97
N VAL A 260 -5.21 -16.41 -8.27
CA VAL A 260 -5.19 -17.87 -8.35
C VAL A 260 -4.22 -18.35 -9.43
N LEU A 261 -4.28 -17.75 -10.62
CA LEU A 261 -3.38 -18.09 -11.73
C LEU A 261 -1.91 -17.82 -11.37
N THR A 262 -1.62 -16.65 -10.77
CA THR A 262 -0.26 -16.31 -10.37
C THR A 262 0.28 -17.28 -9.31
N MET A 263 -0.51 -17.59 -8.28
CA MET A 263 -0.10 -18.53 -7.23
C MET A 263 0.11 -19.93 -7.78
N ARG A 264 -0.67 -20.35 -8.78
CA ARG A 264 -0.59 -21.72 -9.36
C ARG A 264 0.53 -21.87 -10.39
N PHE A 265 0.75 -20.87 -11.24
CA PHE A 265 1.63 -20.99 -12.40
C PHE A 265 2.91 -20.13 -12.32
N ALA A 266 2.91 -19.10 -11.50
CA ALA A 266 4.03 -18.18 -11.34
C ALA A 266 4.20 -17.77 -9.85
N PRO A 267 4.59 -18.69 -8.96
CA PRO A 267 4.67 -18.42 -7.51
C PRO A 267 5.65 -17.27 -7.16
N GLY A 268 6.61 -16.98 -8.04
CA GLY A 268 7.48 -15.80 -7.92
C GLY A 268 6.90 -14.52 -8.56
N GLY A 269 5.65 -14.55 -9.06
CA GLY A 269 5.03 -13.42 -9.76
C GLY A 269 5.76 -13.03 -11.05
N LEU A 270 5.51 -11.81 -11.52
CA LEU A 270 6.18 -11.26 -12.71
C LEU A 270 7.71 -11.22 -12.56
N ALA A 271 8.20 -10.92 -11.35
CA ALA A 271 9.64 -10.91 -11.07
C ALA A 271 10.25 -12.31 -11.25
N GLY A 272 9.62 -13.35 -10.74
CA GLY A 272 10.07 -14.74 -10.88
C GLY A 272 10.08 -15.21 -12.33
N LEU A 273 9.11 -14.79 -13.14
CA LEU A 273 9.08 -15.09 -14.58
C LEU A 273 10.28 -14.47 -15.30
N VAL A 274 10.59 -13.21 -15.02
CA VAL A 274 11.74 -12.51 -15.61
C VAL A 274 13.05 -13.19 -15.22
N ASP A 275 13.21 -13.59 -13.95
CA ASP A 275 14.41 -14.27 -13.47
C ASP A 275 14.56 -15.67 -14.11
N SER A 276 13.47 -16.39 -14.32
CA SER A 276 13.48 -17.70 -14.98
C SER A 276 13.89 -17.59 -16.47
N LEU A 277 13.44 -16.54 -17.16
CA LEU A 277 13.81 -16.26 -18.54
C LEU A 277 15.29 -15.87 -18.67
N ARG A 278 15.81 -15.07 -17.75
CA ARG A 278 17.24 -14.69 -17.70
C ARG A 278 18.14 -15.91 -17.48
N ARG A 279 17.77 -16.82 -16.58
CA ARG A 279 18.54 -18.04 -16.33
C ARG A 279 18.57 -18.99 -17.54
N LYS A 280 17.45 -19.09 -18.29
CA LYS A 280 17.42 -19.89 -19.53
C LYS A 280 18.19 -19.27 -20.68
N GLY A 281 18.29 -17.95 -20.76
CA GLY A 281 19.06 -17.23 -21.79
C GLY A 281 20.57 -17.16 -21.50
N GLY A 282 21.02 -17.27 -20.24
CA GLY A 282 22.43 -17.24 -19.86
C GLY A 282 23.15 -18.61 -19.86
N GLY A 283 22.44 -19.69 -20.12
CA GLY A 283 22.99 -21.05 -20.22
C GLY A 283 23.39 -21.52 -21.60
N ALA A 284 23.37 -20.63 -22.61
CA ALA A 284 23.68 -20.94 -24.00
C ALA A 284 24.93 -20.17 -24.53
N ALA A 285 25.86 -19.80 -23.63
CA ALA A 285 27.13 -19.16 -24.00
C ALA A 285 28.31 -19.93 -23.38
#